data_75f7b85735bfaf4f64a030563fa5d401
#
_entry.id   75f7b85735bfaf4f64a030563fa5d401
#
_cell.length_a   1.000
_cell.length_b   1.000
_cell.length_c   1.000
_cell.angle_alpha   90.00
_cell.angle_beta   90.00
_cell.angle_gamma   90.00
#
_symmetry.space_group_name_H-M   'P 1'
#
loop_
_entity.id
_entity.type
_entity.pdbx_description
1 polymer ?
#
loop_
_entity_poly.entity_id
_entity_poly.type
_entity_poly.pdbx_seq_one_letter_code
_entity_poly.pdbx_strand_id
1 'polypeptide(L)'
;MGYPGAMRRSALLFLSFFPVLAACSNGTTDESAPPPSPRPWQRLATPTSAAMAEVRGLRPVRGILHSHSPYSHDACDGDGVQPGGGINVGCAQDLRRSVCDAAEDFVFLTDHADHMAEYDFESLLFIEAGDEPVKDAGGAVIANRIGCGDGRTVLITAGNENSLMSVGLERHVPGTAAERRAIYEGDDAATVEAMRAAGALVMIPHTEQRSLEYLAATSFDGMEIYNLHAAIDPDIRRDSLGLDSYAAAASILPFTKFDPEGPEPDLTLLGFFEDLPAYAERWDSILPVRHVTGIAGTDVHQNTFPSMMRDGERGDSYRRLMRWFSNIVLLGGELTPGALKEALKAGRSYVAFEILGVPVGFDFHAEQGGSTIEMGGRATAGGTLVARAPVVLDPDPAATPPAITMRLYRVTAGKTETAAEGLSVDLTDAAPGAYRVEVRITPHHLRPYLGYDADRYIRDSLWVISNPIYVD
;
A
#
# COMPACT_ATOMS: atom_id res chain seq x y z
N MET A 1 56.50 0.33 43.83
CA MET A 1 57.87 0.73 43.54
C MET A 1 57.77 1.46 42.19
N GLY A 2 57.96 2.71 42.01
CA GLY A 2 58.76 3.76 42.49
C GLY A 2 58.79 4.78 41.37
N TYR A 3 58.26 6.00 41.59
CA TYR A 3 58.56 7.23 40.84
C TYR A 3 60.05 7.58 41.00
N PRO A 4 60.72 8.53 40.29
CA PRO A 4 60.26 9.86 39.85
C PRO A 4 60.84 10.27 38.46
N GLY A 5 60.38 11.31 37.73
CA GLY A 5 60.50 12.72 38.02
C GLY A 5 61.45 13.42 37.05
N ALA A 6 61.02 14.51 36.40
CA ALA A 6 61.80 15.76 36.27
C ALA A 6 61.16 16.77 35.30
N MET A 7 60.82 17.90 35.86
CA MET A 7 60.58 19.18 35.17
C MET A 7 61.83 19.71 34.50
N ARG A 8 61.68 20.36 33.33
CA ARG A 8 62.55 21.51 32.96
C ARG A 8 61.76 22.64 32.33
N ARG A 9 61.92 23.78 32.94
CA ARG A 9 61.52 25.11 32.45
C ARG A 9 62.58 25.67 31.52
N SER A 10 62.22 26.47 30.56
CA SER A 10 62.96 27.61 29.95
C SER A 10 62.18 28.03 28.68
N ALA A 11 62.03 29.21 28.21
CA ALA A 11 62.29 30.57 28.58
C ALA A 11 61.57 31.45 27.58
N LEU A 12 61.06 32.58 28.03
CA LEU A 12 60.42 33.60 27.17
C LEU A 12 61.43 34.22 26.21
N LEU A 13 61.02 34.37 24.94
CA LEU A 13 61.62 35.36 24.03
C LEU A 13 60.51 36.28 23.51
N PHE A 14 60.60 37.58 23.87
CA PHE A 14 59.83 38.67 23.31
C PHE A 14 60.41 39.02 21.94
N LEU A 15 59.56 39.01 20.93
CA LEU A 15 59.82 39.64 19.63
C LEU A 15 58.71 40.62 19.32
N SER A 16 59.09 41.86 19.21
CA SER A 16 58.27 43.02 18.84
C SER A 16 57.88 42.93 17.38
N PHE A 17 56.59 43.04 17.07
CA PHE A 17 56.11 43.17 15.67
C PHE A 17 55.46 44.51 15.46
N PHE A 18 55.91 45.18 14.41
CA PHE A 18 55.35 46.40 13.83
C PHE A 18 53.98 46.09 13.18
N PRO A 19 52.99 47.03 13.21
CA PRO A 19 51.75 46.81 12.51
C PRO A 19 51.91 47.23 11.02
N VAL A 20 51.70 46.27 10.13
CA VAL A 20 51.42 46.55 8.74
C VAL A 20 49.92 46.80 8.60
N LEU A 21 49.55 48.03 8.28
CA LEU A 21 48.17 48.36 7.84
C LEU A 21 47.89 47.72 6.50
N ALA A 22 47.16 46.59 6.51
CA ALA A 22 46.56 46.04 5.33
C ALA A 22 45.14 46.67 5.21
N ALA A 23 44.90 47.33 4.06
CA ALA A 23 43.58 47.80 3.70
C ALA A 23 42.63 46.63 3.54
N CYS A 24 41.63 46.51 4.39
CA CYS A 24 40.51 45.60 4.20
C CYS A 24 39.63 46.09 3.02
N SER A 25 39.69 45.42 1.89
CA SER A 25 38.60 45.46 0.92
C SER A 25 37.39 44.79 1.57
N ASN A 26 36.30 45.53 1.76
CA ASN A 26 34.99 45.01 2.09
C ASN A 26 34.50 44.12 0.92
N GLY A 27 34.91 42.84 0.91
CA GLY A 27 34.19 41.81 0.22
C GLY A 27 32.97 41.48 1.09
N THR A 28 31.79 41.92 0.69
CA THR A 28 30.53 41.35 1.18
C THR A 28 30.54 39.87 0.80
N THR A 29 30.92 39.01 1.76
CA THR A 29 30.57 37.62 1.69
C THR A 29 29.06 37.58 1.79
N ASP A 30 28.44 37.23 0.69
CA ASP A 30 27.04 36.84 0.66
C ASP A 30 26.92 35.65 1.63
N GLU A 31 26.51 35.96 2.87
CA GLU A 31 26.23 34.95 3.89
C GLU A 31 25.00 34.23 3.38
N SER A 32 25.23 33.17 2.57
CA SER A 32 24.15 32.31 2.11
C SER A 32 23.35 31.89 3.34
N ALA A 33 22.06 32.19 3.34
CA ALA A 33 21.15 31.81 4.41
C ALA A 33 21.40 30.32 4.74
N PRO A 34 21.41 29.95 6.03
CA PRO A 34 21.58 28.55 6.41
C PRO A 34 20.56 27.71 5.63
N PRO A 35 20.93 26.50 5.20
CA PRO A 35 20.00 25.64 4.50
C PRO A 35 18.73 25.48 5.32
N PRO A 36 17.54 25.47 4.71
CA PRO A 36 16.28 25.35 5.44
C PRO A 36 16.27 24.04 6.24
N SER A 37 15.76 24.11 7.47
CA SER A 37 15.58 22.92 8.29
C SER A 37 14.46 22.07 7.74
N PRO A 38 14.56 20.71 7.81
CA PRO A 38 13.50 19.83 7.40
C PRO A 38 12.17 20.12 8.11
N ARG A 39 11.05 19.96 7.39
CA ARG A 39 9.72 20.07 8.00
C ARG A 39 9.54 18.98 9.07
N PRO A 40 8.86 19.27 10.20
CA PRO A 40 8.51 18.24 11.18
C PRO A 40 7.61 17.17 10.54
N TRP A 41 7.78 15.90 10.95
CA TRP A 41 6.87 14.84 10.54
C TRP A 41 5.43 15.13 10.98
N GLN A 42 4.49 15.00 10.07
CA GLN A 42 3.07 15.25 10.30
C GLN A 42 2.30 13.95 10.28
N ARG A 43 2.08 13.34 11.43
CA ARG A 43 1.45 12.03 11.59
C ARG A 43 0.08 11.90 10.92
N LEU A 44 -0.78 12.90 11.05
CA LEU A 44 -2.15 12.89 10.53
C LEU A 44 -2.33 13.68 9.23
N ALA A 45 -1.25 14.19 8.64
CA ALA A 45 -1.33 14.94 7.39
C ALA A 45 -1.24 14.02 6.15
N THR A 46 -2.07 12.98 6.11
CA THR A 46 -2.18 12.14 4.92
C THR A 46 -2.94 12.91 3.84
N PRO A 47 -2.34 13.15 2.66
CA PRO A 47 -3.07 13.78 1.55
C PRO A 47 -4.23 12.90 1.11
N THR A 48 -5.38 13.50 0.81
CA THR A 48 -6.50 12.78 0.22
C THR A 48 -6.23 12.46 -1.25
N SER A 49 -6.97 11.53 -1.84
CA SER A 49 -6.89 11.23 -3.27
C SER A 49 -7.21 12.43 -4.16
N ALA A 50 -7.91 13.45 -3.64
CA ALA A 50 -8.15 14.72 -4.34
C ALA A 50 -6.85 15.49 -4.66
N ALA A 51 -5.74 15.21 -3.97
CA ALA A 51 -4.42 15.74 -4.32
C ALA A 51 -3.79 15.04 -5.54
N MET A 52 -4.33 13.90 -5.95
CA MET A 52 -3.90 13.17 -7.16
C MET A 52 -4.65 13.76 -8.36
N ALA A 53 -3.93 14.12 -9.41
CA ALA A 53 -4.53 14.68 -10.61
C ALA A 53 -5.41 13.65 -11.33
N GLU A 54 -6.53 14.10 -11.88
CA GLU A 54 -7.31 13.30 -12.83
C GLU A 54 -6.48 13.02 -14.09
N VAL A 55 -6.63 11.81 -14.62
CA VAL A 55 -6.00 11.41 -15.88
C VAL A 55 -7.09 11.08 -16.90
N ARG A 56 -7.12 11.79 -18.03
CA ARG A 56 -8.09 11.56 -19.12
C ARG A 56 -9.57 11.51 -18.66
N GLY A 57 -9.93 12.34 -17.67
CA GLY A 57 -11.29 12.36 -17.10
C GLY A 57 -11.59 11.21 -16.13
N LEU A 58 -10.58 10.43 -15.76
CA LEU A 58 -10.67 9.41 -14.72
C LEU A 58 -10.09 9.96 -13.41
N ARG A 59 -10.87 9.86 -12.34
CA ARG A 59 -10.48 10.28 -11.01
C ARG A 59 -9.84 9.11 -10.26
N PRO A 60 -8.62 9.26 -9.73
CA PRO A 60 -8.03 8.27 -8.84
C PRO A 60 -8.79 8.26 -7.51
N VAL A 61 -9.11 7.06 -7.01
CA VAL A 61 -9.60 6.82 -5.65
C VAL A 61 -8.68 5.81 -4.98
N ARG A 62 -8.42 6.04 -3.69
CA ARG A 62 -7.48 5.28 -2.88
C ARG A 62 -8.22 4.30 -1.99
N GLY A 63 -7.72 3.07 -1.84
CA GLY A 63 -8.32 2.19 -0.86
C GLY A 63 -7.62 0.87 -0.59
N ILE A 64 -8.13 0.21 0.43
CA ILE A 64 -7.67 -1.07 0.95
C ILE A 64 -8.61 -2.18 0.48
N LEU A 65 -8.04 -3.28 0.01
CA LEU A 65 -8.79 -4.43 -0.53
C LEU A 65 -8.78 -5.65 0.38
N HIS A 66 -7.86 -5.71 1.34
CA HIS A 66 -7.73 -6.80 2.30
C HIS A 66 -7.56 -6.21 3.70
N SER A 67 -8.59 -6.34 4.52
CA SER A 67 -8.65 -5.76 5.86
C SER A 67 -9.62 -6.55 6.75
N HIS A 68 -9.23 -6.77 8.01
CA HIS A 68 -10.03 -7.49 8.99
C HIS A 68 -10.69 -6.53 9.98
N SER A 69 -11.92 -6.83 10.32
CA SER A 69 -12.73 -6.12 11.32
C SER A 69 -12.94 -6.99 12.56
N PRO A 70 -13.54 -6.48 13.66
CA PRO A 70 -13.87 -7.32 14.81
C PRO A 70 -14.74 -8.55 14.54
N TYR A 71 -15.26 -8.70 13.33
CA TYR A 71 -15.95 -9.94 12.91
C TYR A 71 -15.00 -11.02 12.39
N SER A 72 -13.70 -10.78 12.43
CA SER A 72 -12.64 -11.76 12.20
C SER A 72 -12.00 -12.14 13.55
N HIS A 73 -11.57 -13.40 13.70
CA HIS A 73 -10.99 -13.89 14.96
C HIS A 73 -9.63 -13.26 15.28
N ASP A 74 -8.96 -12.73 14.29
CA ASP A 74 -7.57 -12.20 14.35
C ASP A 74 -7.46 -10.67 14.24
N ALA A 75 -8.57 -9.96 14.08
CA ALA A 75 -8.52 -8.51 13.82
C ALA A 75 -8.12 -7.67 15.04
N CYS A 76 -8.34 -8.16 16.26
CA CYS A 76 -8.17 -7.41 17.51
C CYS A 76 -7.23 -8.16 18.47
N ASP A 77 -6.74 -7.46 19.51
CA ASP A 77 -6.10 -8.12 20.64
C ASP A 77 -7.10 -9.08 21.31
N GLY A 78 -6.85 -10.37 21.21
CA GLY A 78 -7.80 -11.40 21.59
C GLY A 78 -8.94 -11.52 20.58
N ASP A 79 -10.03 -12.17 20.97
CA ASP A 79 -11.16 -12.38 20.07
C ASP A 79 -11.92 -11.07 19.79
N GLY A 80 -12.15 -10.77 18.52
CA GLY A 80 -12.93 -9.61 18.09
C GLY A 80 -14.40 -9.71 18.44
N VAL A 81 -14.93 -10.94 18.55
CA VAL A 81 -16.27 -11.24 19.05
C VAL A 81 -16.21 -11.63 20.52
N GLN A 82 -16.90 -10.92 21.37
CA GLN A 82 -16.90 -11.14 22.81
C GLN A 82 -17.80 -12.31 23.21
N PRO A 83 -17.51 -13.01 24.32
CA PRO A 83 -18.43 -14.00 24.89
C PRO A 83 -19.81 -13.37 25.13
N GLY A 84 -20.84 -13.90 24.48
CA GLY A 84 -22.21 -13.36 24.52
C GLY A 84 -22.66 -12.63 23.25
N GLY A 85 -21.82 -12.58 22.22
CA GLY A 85 -22.18 -12.15 20.87
C GLY A 85 -22.02 -10.67 20.58
N GLY A 86 -21.38 -9.88 21.46
CA GLY A 86 -21.00 -8.50 21.19
C GLY A 86 -19.63 -8.43 20.50
N ILE A 87 -19.39 -7.39 19.73
CA ILE A 87 -18.05 -7.13 19.14
C ILE A 87 -17.17 -6.33 20.11
N ASN A 88 -15.86 -6.38 19.92
CA ASN A 88 -14.90 -5.51 20.58
C ASN A 88 -15.09 -4.06 20.10
N VAL A 89 -15.84 -3.27 20.89
CA VAL A 89 -16.20 -1.88 20.53
C VAL A 89 -14.97 -0.99 20.37
N GLY A 90 -13.93 -1.19 21.20
CA GLY A 90 -12.69 -0.42 21.09
C GLY A 90 -11.99 -0.63 19.75
N CYS A 91 -11.84 -1.89 19.34
CA CYS A 91 -11.26 -2.27 18.07
C CYS A 91 -12.10 -1.75 16.87
N ALA A 92 -13.45 -1.85 16.96
CA ALA A 92 -14.36 -1.30 15.95
C ALA A 92 -14.21 0.22 15.78
N GLN A 93 -14.11 0.96 16.90
CA GLN A 93 -13.91 2.40 16.89
C GLN A 93 -12.52 2.78 16.36
N ASP A 94 -11.48 1.98 16.66
CA ASP A 94 -10.14 2.19 16.10
C ASP A 94 -10.14 1.98 14.59
N LEU A 95 -10.81 0.95 14.08
CA LEU A 95 -10.98 0.74 12.63
C LEU A 95 -11.68 1.95 11.98
N ARG A 96 -12.86 2.34 12.50
CA ARG A 96 -13.63 3.47 11.95
C ARG A 96 -12.85 4.79 11.93
N ARG A 97 -12.11 5.09 13.01
CA ARG A 97 -11.26 6.27 13.07
C ARG A 97 -10.11 6.18 12.06
N SER A 98 -9.50 5.01 11.97
CA SER A 98 -8.29 4.80 11.16
C SER A 98 -8.55 4.92 9.66
N VAL A 99 -9.69 4.48 9.14
CA VAL A 99 -10.03 4.65 7.71
C VAL A 99 -10.14 6.13 7.33
N CYS A 100 -10.61 6.97 8.26
CA CYS A 100 -10.64 8.42 8.08
C CYS A 100 -9.24 9.05 8.20
N ASP A 101 -8.46 8.67 9.21
CA ASP A 101 -7.13 9.22 9.47
C ASP A 101 -6.10 8.81 8.40
N ALA A 102 -6.27 7.63 7.80
CA ALA A 102 -5.48 7.18 6.66
C ALA A 102 -5.87 7.87 5.34
N ALA A 103 -6.97 8.63 5.34
CA ALA A 103 -7.54 9.32 4.18
C ALA A 103 -7.92 8.37 3.02
N GLU A 104 -8.42 7.19 3.34
CA GLU A 104 -8.95 6.26 2.37
C GLU A 104 -10.26 6.79 1.76
N ASP A 105 -10.53 6.44 0.50
CA ASP A 105 -11.83 6.66 -0.15
C ASP A 105 -12.72 5.42 0.01
N PHE A 106 -12.11 4.23 0.05
CA PHE A 106 -12.83 2.97 0.24
C PHE A 106 -12.02 1.93 1.01
N VAL A 107 -12.71 1.05 1.73
CA VAL A 107 -12.13 -0.13 2.37
C VAL A 107 -13.05 -1.32 2.16
N PHE A 108 -12.51 -2.43 1.67
CA PHE A 108 -13.17 -3.71 1.66
C PHE A 108 -12.76 -4.49 2.91
N LEU A 109 -13.74 -4.80 3.76
CA LEU A 109 -13.55 -5.70 4.87
C LEU A 109 -13.64 -7.13 4.36
N THR A 110 -12.68 -7.97 4.71
CA THR A 110 -12.54 -9.34 4.20
C THR A 110 -12.38 -10.32 5.36
N ASP A 111 -13.32 -10.27 6.30
CA ASP A 111 -13.27 -11.01 7.57
C ASP A 111 -13.25 -12.52 7.36
N HIS A 112 -12.59 -13.26 8.25
CA HIS A 112 -12.67 -14.71 8.30
C HIS A 112 -14.09 -15.20 8.59
N ALA A 113 -14.47 -16.31 7.99
CA ALA A 113 -15.84 -16.80 8.00
C ALA A 113 -16.32 -17.31 9.37
N ASP A 114 -15.42 -17.57 10.31
CA ASP A 114 -15.72 -18.16 11.61
C ASP A 114 -16.69 -17.32 12.46
N HIS A 115 -16.61 -16.01 12.42
CA HIS A 115 -17.57 -15.10 13.04
C HIS A 115 -18.46 -14.40 12.01
N MET A 116 -17.87 -13.88 10.93
CA MET A 116 -18.56 -13.09 9.91
C MET A 116 -19.84 -13.79 9.40
N ALA A 117 -19.81 -15.11 9.19
CA ALA A 117 -20.94 -15.87 8.67
C ALA A 117 -22.14 -15.96 9.64
N GLU A 118 -21.95 -15.70 10.94
CA GLU A 118 -22.97 -15.80 11.99
C GLU A 118 -23.81 -14.54 12.15
N TYR A 119 -23.28 -13.38 11.73
CA TYR A 119 -23.93 -12.08 11.92
C TYR A 119 -24.82 -11.70 10.73
N ASP A 120 -25.77 -10.78 10.97
CA ASP A 120 -26.54 -10.19 9.88
C ASP A 120 -25.63 -9.34 9.00
N PHE A 121 -25.87 -9.35 7.69
CA PHE A 121 -25.02 -8.66 6.72
C PHE A 121 -24.82 -7.17 7.00
N GLU A 122 -25.90 -6.47 7.42
CA GLU A 122 -25.83 -5.04 7.76
C GLU A 122 -24.90 -4.76 8.95
N SER A 123 -24.77 -5.72 9.90
CA SER A 123 -23.86 -5.59 11.03
C SER A 123 -22.40 -5.50 10.59
N LEU A 124 -22.02 -6.20 9.52
CA LEU A 124 -20.66 -6.19 8.94
C LEU A 124 -20.27 -4.84 8.33
N LEU A 125 -21.23 -3.94 8.15
CA LEU A 125 -21.01 -2.63 7.54
C LEU A 125 -20.77 -1.51 8.56
N PHE A 126 -20.76 -1.83 9.86
CA PHE A 126 -20.46 -0.88 10.96
C PHE A 126 -21.25 0.43 10.89
N ILE A 127 -22.54 0.36 10.57
CA ILE A 127 -23.40 1.54 10.40
C ILE A 127 -23.68 2.19 11.75
N GLU A 128 -23.32 3.47 11.87
CA GLU A 128 -23.59 4.31 13.05
C GLU A 128 -24.37 5.57 12.69
N ALA A 129 -24.78 6.30 13.73
CA ALA A 129 -25.46 7.57 13.54
C ALA A 129 -24.56 8.59 12.83
N GLY A 130 -25.04 9.16 11.73
CA GLY A 130 -24.30 10.10 10.89
C GLY A 130 -23.65 9.48 9.66
N ASP A 131 -23.70 8.14 9.51
CA ASP A 131 -23.28 7.47 8.30
C ASP A 131 -24.36 7.51 7.19
N GLU A 132 -23.96 7.16 5.98
CA GLU A 132 -24.84 7.10 4.81
C GLU A 132 -24.90 5.67 4.26
N PRO A 133 -25.84 4.81 4.70
CA PRO A 133 -25.98 3.47 4.14
C PRO A 133 -26.32 3.51 2.64
N VAL A 134 -25.55 2.76 1.86
CA VAL A 134 -25.74 2.63 0.42
C VAL A 134 -26.66 1.45 0.14
N LYS A 135 -27.71 1.69 -0.64
CA LYS A 135 -28.74 0.68 -0.96
C LYS A 135 -28.69 0.29 -2.43
N ASP A 136 -29.01 -0.98 -2.69
CA ASP A 136 -29.28 -1.46 -4.04
C ASP A 136 -30.64 -0.94 -4.57
N ALA A 137 -30.96 -1.28 -5.82
CA ALA A 137 -32.24 -0.91 -6.45
C ALA A 137 -33.46 -1.52 -5.75
N GLY A 138 -33.29 -2.60 -4.98
CA GLY A 138 -34.32 -3.26 -4.18
C GLY A 138 -34.50 -2.64 -2.79
N GLY A 139 -33.62 -1.72 -2.39
CA GLY A 139 -33.63 -1.07 -1.09
C GLY A 139 -32.83 -1.79 0.01
N ALA A 140 -32.15 -2.90 -0.32
CA ALA A 140 -31.27 -3.60 0.60
C ALA A 140 -29.95 -2.82 0.80
N VAL A 141 -29.45 -2.75 2.03
CA VAL A 141 -28.19 -2.10 2.34
C VAL A 141 -27.03 -3.00 1.90
N ILE A 142 -26.16 -2.49 1.03
CA ILE A 142 -25.04 -3.23 0.43
C ILE A 142 -23.66 -2.66 0.78
N ALA A 143 -23.61 -1.46 1.33
CA ALA A 143 -22.39 -0.78 1.75
C ALA A 143 -22.71 0.34 2.73
N ASN A 144 -21.70 0.93 3.34
CA ASN A 144 -21.82 2.07 4.22
C ASN A 144 -20.81 3.16 3.83
N ARG A 145 -21.20 4.44 3.95
CA ARG A 145 -20.28 5.58 3.91
C ARG A 145 -20.09 6.09 5.33
N ILE A 146 -18.95 5.79 5.89
CA ILE A 146 -18.55 6.30 7.22
C ILE A 146 -18.24 7.78 7.12
N GLY A 147 -18.89 8.60 7.95
CA GLY A 147 -18.62 10.03 8.04
C GLY A 147 -17.32 10.32 8.81
N CYS A 148 -16.42 11.13 8.24
CA CYS A 148 -15.09 11.45 8.81
C CYS A 148 -15.05 12.81 9.53
N GLY A 149 -16.12 13.35 10.00
CA GLY A 149 -16.12 14.57 10.81
C GLY A 149 -15.56 15.85 10.14
N ASP A 150 -14.77 15.72 9.09
CA ASP A 150 -14.23 16.81 8.26
C ASP A 150 -14.99 16.99 6.94
N GLY A 151 -16.11 16.31 6.79
CA GLY A 151 -16.97 16.34 5.61
C GLY A 151 -16.62 15.28 4.55
N ARG A 152 -15.53 14.52 4.72
CA ARG A 152 -15.24 13.35 3.90
C ARG A 152 -16.08 12.15 4.33
N THR A 153 -16.22 11.19 3.44
CA THR A 153 -16.78 9.87 3.73
C THR A 153 -15.88 8.78 3.18
N VAL A 154 -15.87 7.62 3.82
CA VAL A 154 -15.17 6.42 3.36
C VAL A 154 -16.18 5.33 3.05
N LEU A 155 -16.12 4.76 1.85
CA LEU A 155 -16.98 3.67 1.43
C LEU A 155 -16.50 2.36 2.04
N ILE A 156 -17.31 1.73 2.89
CA ILE A 156 -17.05 0.40 3.47
C ILE A 156 -17.96 -0.62 2.81
N THR A 157 -17.39 -1.77 2.44
CA THR A 157 -18.12 -2.94 1.96
C THR A 157 -17.68 -4.18 2.70
N ALA A 158 -18.52 -5.19 2.76
CA ALA A 158 -18.19 -6.48 3.38
C ALA A 158 -17.61 -7.46 2.34
N GLY A 159 -16.85 -8.41 2.84
CA GLY A 159 -16.25 -9.51 2.11
C GLY A 159 -15.84 -10.62 3.05
N ASN A 160 -15.11 -11.59 2.51
CA ASN A 160 -14.55 -12.70 3.28
C ASN A 160 -13.18 -13.07 2.73
N GLU A 161 -12.28 -13.48 3.61
CA GLU A 161 -10.98 -14.02 3.25
C GLU A 161 -10.84 -15.46 3.77
N ASN A 162 -10.37 -16.33 2.86
CA ASN A 162 -9.91 -17.69 3.13
C ASN A 162 -9.02 -18.13 1.94
N SER A 163 -9.16 -19.36 1.44
CA SER A 163 -8.50 -19.79 0.19
C SER A 163 -8.86 -18.92 -1.00
N LEU A 164 -10.08 -18.44 -1.04
CA LEU A 164 -10.60 -17.40 -1.93
C LEU A 164 -10.97 -16.18 -1.08
N MET A 165 -10.85 -15.00 -1.66
CA MET A 165 -11.26 -13.76 -1.03
C MET A 165 -12.42 -13.14 -1.83
N SER A 166 -13.59 -13.01 -1.20
CA SER A 166 -14.71 -12.29 -1.78
C SER A 166 -14.63 -10.81 -1.42
N VAL A 167 -14.61 -9.94 -2.43
CA VAL A 167 -14.46 -8.50 -2.26
C VAL A 167 -15.74 -7.80 -2.70
N GLY A 168 -16.37 -7.05 -1.79
CA GLY A 168 -17.56 -6.27 -2.07
C GLY A 168 -18.84 -7.10 -2.23
N LEU A 169 -19.09 -8.02 -1.29
CA LEU A 169 -20.38 -8.67 -1.15
C LEU A 169 -21.50 -7.64 -1.03
N GLU A 170 -22.64 -7.92 -1.62
CA GLU A 170 -23.88 -7.12 -1.48
C GLU A 170 -24.88 -7.79 -0.53
N ARG A 171 -24.64 -9.03 -0.16
CA ARG A 171 -25.37 -9.86 0.80
C ARG A 171 -24.55 -11.07 1.16
N HIS A 172 -24.95 -11.79 2.19
CA HIS A 172 -24.40 -13.12 2.42
C HIS A 172 -24.70 -14.08 1.27
N VAL A 173 -23.81 -15.07 1.08
CA VAL A 173 -24.18 -16.30 0.36
C VAL A 173 -25.38 -16.96 1.04
N PRO A 174 -26.30 -17.63 0.32
CA PRO A 174 -27.50 -18.20 0.92
C PRO A 174 -27.19 -19.34 1.89
N GLY A 175 -28.10 -19.55 2.86
CA GLY A 175 -28.01 -20.64 3.82
C GLY A 175 -28.01 -20.19 5.28
N THR A 176 -27.94 -21.16 6.19
CA THR A 176 -27.66 -20.98 7.62
C THR A 176 -26.23 -20.48 7.84
N ALA A 177 -25.89 -20.02 9.03
CA ALA A 177 -24.53 -19.61 9.37
C ALA A 177 -23.48 -20.70 9.06
N ALA A 178 -23.78 -21.96 9.40
CA ALA A 178 -22.89 -23.09 9.13
C ALA A 178 -22.71 -23.36 7.62
N GLU A 179 -23.80 -23.27 6.83
CA GLU A 179 -23.72 -23.42 5.38
C GLU A 179 -22.99 -22.24 4.72
N ARG A 180 -23.23 -21.01 5.18
CA ARG A 180 -22.47 -19.82 4.72
C ARG A 180 -20.98 -19.99 5.00
N ARG A 181 -20.63 -20.40 6.22
CA ARG A 181 -19.25 -20.65 6.62
C ARG A 181 -18.59 -21.68 5.69
N ALA A 182 -19.25 -22.81 5.45
CA ALA A 182 -18.72 -23.86 4.57
C ALA A 182 -18.48 -23.36 3.13
N ILE A 183 -19.35 -22.46 2.62
CA ILE A 183 -19.15 -21.83 1.30
C ILE A 183 -17.97 -20.86 1.36
N TYR A 184 -17.88 -19.99 2.36
CA TYR A 184 -16.79 -18.99 2.47
C TYR A 184 -15.41 -19.65 2.69
N GLU A 185 -15.35 -20.79 3.33
CA GLU A 185 -14.12 -21.59 3.53
C GLU A 185 -13.78 -22.48 2.34
N GLY A 186 -14.66 -22.59 1.34
CA GLY A 186 -14.45 -23.40 0.14
C GLY A 186 -13.47 -22.76 -0.85
N ASP A 187 -13.00 -23.57 -1.81
CA ASP A 187 -12.04 -23.14 -2.83
C ASP A 187 -12.35 -23.68 -4.24
N ASP A 188 -13.54 -24.25 -4.43
CA ASP A 188 -13.98 -24.85 -5.67
C ASP A 188 -14.78 -23.87 -6.57
N ALA A 189 -15.14 -24.33 -7.76
CA ALA A 189 -15.91 -23.54 -8.71
C ALA A 189 -17.31 -23.17 -8.19
N ALA A 190 -17.95 -24.02 -7.37
CA ALA A 190 -19.25 -23.73 -6.80
C ALA A 190 -19.17 -22.59 -5.77
N THR A 191 -18.11 -22.56 -4.98
CA THR A 191 -17.78 -21.47 -4.08
C THR A 191 -17.61 -20.14 -4.83
N VAL A 192 -16.82 -20.12 -5.90
CA VAL A 192 -16.64 -18.93 -6.75
C VAL A 192 -17.98 -18.40 -7.26
N GLU A 193 -18.82 -19.28 -7.80
CA GLU A 193 -20.13 -18.88 -8.33
C GLU A 193 -21.08 -18.39 -7.22
N ALA A 194 -21.06 -18.99 -6.03
CA ALA A 194 -21.85 -18.53 -4.89
C ALA A 194 -21.44 -17.11 -4.43
N MET A 195 -20.14 -16.84 -4.33
CA MET A 195 -19.62 -15.50 -3.98
C MET A 195 -19.98 -14.46 -5.04
N ARG A 196 -19.83 -14.80 -6.34
CA ARG A 196 -20.25 -13.91 -7.44
C ARG A 196 -21.76 -13.66 -7.45
N ALA A 197 -22.56 -14.68 -7.19
CA ALA A 197 -24.02 -14.53 -7.07
C ALA A 197 -24.43 -13.66 -5.87
N ALA A 198 -23.58 -13.57 -4.84
CA ALA A 198 -23.74 -12.65 -3.72
C ALA A 198 -23.24 -11.24 -4.01
N GLY A 199 -22.74 -10.95 -5.22
CA GLY A 199 -22.32 -9.65 -5.73
C GLY A 199 -20.83 -9.35 -5.62
N ALA A 200 -20.01 -10.29 -5.15
CA ALA A 200 -18.57 -10.08 -4.95
C ALA A 200 -17.75 -10.24 -6.24
N LEU A 201 -16.59 -9.59 -6.26
CA LEU A 201 -15.44 -10.06 -7.02
C LEU A 201 -14.73 -11.15 -6.23
N VAL A 202 -14.17 -12.14 -6.94
CA VAL A 202 -13.41 -13.21 -6.30
C VAL A 202 -11.93 -13.00 -6.60
N MET A 203 -11.13 -12.87 -5.53
CA MET A 203 -9.69 -12.66 -5.60
C MET A 203 -8.95 -13.84 -4.95
N ILE A 204 -7.69 -14.00 -5.27
CA ILE A 204 -6.80 -14.92 -4.56
C ILE A 204 -5.95 -14.12 -3.56
N PRO A 205 -6.16 -14.28 -2.26
CA PRO A 205 -5.25 -13.77 -1.23
C PRO A 205 -4.05 -14.71 -1.08
N HIS A 206 -3.00 -14.25 -0.42
CA HIS A 206 -1.82 -15.06 -0.08
C HIS A 206 -1.31 -15.90 -1.25
N THR A 207 -1.10 -15.22 -2.38
CA THR A 207 -0.69 -15.87 -3.64
C THR A 207 0.62 -16.64 -3.49
N GLU A 208 1.49 -16.24 -2.56
CA GLU A 208 2.76 -16.91 -2.23
C GLU A 208 2.55 -18.36 -1.75
N GLN A 209 1.38 -18.67 -1.22
CA GLN A 209 1.02 -20.00 -0.73
C GLN A 209 0.32 -20.86 -1.79
N ARG A 210 0.11 -20.34 -3.02
CA ARG A 210 -0.64 -21.03 -4.08
C ARG A 210 0.28 -21.63 -5.14
N SER A 211 -0.03 -22.83 -5.57
CA SER A 211 0.68 -23.44 -6.73
C SER A 211 0.24 -22.80 -8.05
N LEU A 212 1.11 -22.84 -9.05
CA LEU A 212 0.77 -22.34 -10.38
C LEU A 212 -0.38 -23.15 -11.02
N GLU A 213 -0.49 -24.45 -10.73
CA GLU A 213 -1.59 -25.30 -11.19
C GLU A 213 -2.92 -24.85 -10.60
N TYR A 214 -2.95 -24.52 -9.30
CA TYR A 214 -4.14 -23.97 -8.64
C TYR A 214 -4.55 -22.65 -9.29
N LEU A 215 -3.62 -21.73 -9.44
CA LEU A 215 -3.87 -20.43 -10.07
C LEU A 215 -4.35 -20.55 -11.51
N ALA A 216 -3.85 -21.53 -12.27
CA ALA A 216 -4.28 -21.76 -13.63
C ALA A 216 -5.69 -22.39 -13.72
N ALA A 217 -6.06 -23.27 -12.77
CA ALA A 217 -7.32 -24.00 -12.76
C ALA A 217 -8.49 -23.21 -12.15
N THR A 218 -8.21 -22.33 -11.16
CA THR A 218 -9.25 -21.60 -10.42
C THR A 218 -9.72 -20.38 -11.20
N SER A 219 -11.03 -20.16 -11.26
CA SER A 219 -11.62 -18.97 -11.88
C SER A 219 -11.70 -17.84 -10.85
N PHE A 220 -10.95 -16.76 -11.03
CA PHE A 220 -10.96 -15.58 -10.18
C PHE A 220 -10.81 -14.29 -11.01
N ASP A 221 -11.12 -13.14 -10.41
CA ASP A 221 -11.11 -11.84 -11.08
C ASP A 221 -9.77 -11.10 -10.86
N GLY A 222 -9.10 -11.35 -9.73
CA GLY A 222 -7.80 -10.76 -9.40
C GLY A 222 -7.03 -11.58 -8.39
N MET A 223 -5.78 -11.18 -8.13
CA MET A 223 -4.91 -11.84 -7.16
C MET A 223 -3.96 -10.85 -6.49
N GLU A 224 -3.52 -11.16 -5.30
CA GLU A 224 -2.49 -10.38 -4.64
C GLU A 224 -1.14 -10.51 -5.35
N ILE A 225 -0.54 -9.36 -5.63
CA ILE A 225 0.81 -9.22 -6.17
C ILE A 225 1.78 -8.64 -5.15
N TYR A 226 1.30 -8.42 -3.95
CA TYR A 226 2.02 -8.08 -2.73
C TYR A 226 1.08 -8.28 -1.53
N ASN A 227 1.61 -8.82 -0.43
CA ASN A 227 0.87 -8.93 0.83
C ASN A 227 1.78 -8.47 1.98
N LEU A 228 1.30 -7.54 2.82
CA LEU A 228 2.09 -7.00 3.93
C LEU A 228 2.24 -7.99 5.07
N HIS A 229 1.19 -8.72 5.42
CA HIS A 229 1.23 -9.74 6.47
C HIS A 229 2.28 -10.80 6.12
N ALA A 230 2.30 -11.28 4.88
CA ALA A 230 3.30 -12.25 4.44
C ALA A 230 4.75 -11.73 4.58
N ALA A 231 4.96 -10.42 4.43
CA ALA A 231 6.26 -9.80 4.67
C ALA A 231 6.62 -9.67 6.16
N ILE A 232 5.62 -9.80 7.07
CA ILE A 232 5.78 -9.67 8.53
C ILE A 232 5.84 -11.04 9.21
N ASP A 233 4.97 -11.98 8.84
CA ASP A 233 4.81 -13.28 9.51
C ASP A 233 6.05 -14.15 9.36
N PRO A 234 6.66 -14.63 10.48
CA PRO A 234 7.90 -15.37 10.45
C PRO A 234 7.83 -16.72 9.72
N ASP A 235 6.67 -17.37 9.74
CA ASP A 235 6.48 -18.68 9.11
C ASP A 235 6.25 -18.54 7.62
N ILE A 236 5.43 -17.58 7.17
CA ILE A 236 5.23 -17.29 5.75
C ILE A 236 6.53 -16.82 5.11
N ARG A 237 7.29 -15.97 5.80
CA ARG A 237 8.63 -15.54 5.34
C ARG A 237 9.53 -16.73 5.04
N ARG A 238 9.63 -17.68 5.97
CA ARG A 238 10.50 -18.86 5.83
C ARG A 238 9.96 -19.84 4.79
N ASP A 239 8.70 -20.24 4.94
CA ASP A 239 8.15 -21.42 4.25
C ASP A 239 7.67 -21.09 2.83
N SER A 240 7.18 -19.87 2.61
CA SER A 240 6.59 -19.45 1.33
C SER A 240 7.47 -18.49 0.53
N LEU A 241 8.19 -17.59 1.22
CA LEU A 241 9.01 -16.55 0.57
C LEU A 241 10.51 -16.86 0.56
N GLY A 242 10.97 -17.86 1.33
CA GLY A 242 12.40 -18.20 1.44
C GLY A 242 13.25 -17.10 2.11
N LEU A 243 12.62 -16.26 2.95
CA LEU A 243 13.26 -15.16 3.66
C LEU A 243 13.61 -15.57 5.10
N ASP A 244 14.56 -14.85 5.72
CA ASP A 244 14.83 -15.00 7.14
C ASP A 244 13.62 -14.59 7.99
N SER A 245 13.17 -15.48 8.89
CA SER A 245 12.00 -15.29 9.74
C SER A 245 12.04 -14.03 10.60
N TYR A 246 13.24 -13.62 11.08
CA TYR A 246 13.38 -12.58 12.10
C TYR A 246 14.22 -11.38 11.66
N ALA A 247 14.79 -11.39 10.46
CA ALA A 247 15.59 -10.26 9.97
C ALA A 247 14.80 -8.95 9.96
N ALA A 248 13.53 -9.02 9.55
CA ALA A 248 12.63 -7.88 9.55
C ALA A 248 12.28 -7.40 10.97
N ALA A 249 12.07 -8.31 11.93
CA ALA A 249 11.82 -7.93 13.33
C ALA A 249 12.99 -7.13 13.94
N ALA A 250 14.24 -7.50 13.62
CA ALA A 250 15.39 -6.71 14.02
C ALA A 250 15.42 -5.32 13.38
N SER A 251 14.79 -5.17 12.20
CA SER A 251 14.75 -3.90 11.48
C SER A 251 13.77 -2.90 12.05
N ILE A 252 12.75 -3.33 12.81
CA ILE A 252 11.79 -2.41 13.45
C ILE A 252 12.24 -1.93 14.83
N LEU A 253 13.22 -2.58 15.47
CA LEU A 253 13.65 -2.22 16.82
C LEU A 253 14.01 -0.74 17.00
N PRO A 254 14.64 -0.02 16.05
CA PRO A 254 14.89 1.42 16.20
C PRO A 254 13.62 2.24 16.40
N PHE A 255 12.51 1.85 15.73
CA PHE A 255 11.22 2.56 15.82
C PHE A 255 10.50 2.35 17.15
N THR A 256 10.81 1.27 17.87
CA THR A 256 10.16 0.95 19.16
C THR A 256 10.75 1.71 20.35
N LYS A 257 11.87 2.40 20.16
CA LYS A 257 12.52 3.16 21.20
C LYS A 257 11.83 4.50 21.43
N PHE A 258 11.76 4.91 22.70
CA PHE A 258 11.32 6.26 23.10
C PHE A 258 12.49 7.25 23.00
N ASP A 259 13.11 7.32 21.82
CA ASP A 259 14.25 8.17 21.51
C ASP A 259 13.82 9.29 20.56
N PRO A 260 13.91 10.57 20.99
CA PRO A 260 13.53 11.70 20.14
C PRO A 260 14.36 11.81 18.83
N GLU A 261 15.59 11.28 18.83
CA GLU A 261 16.47 11.27 17.65
C GLU A 261 16.30 10.00 16.80
N GLY A 262 15.43 9.08 17.24
CA GLY A 262 15.11 7.86 16.52
C GLY A 262 14.19 8.09 15.32
N PRO A 263 13.97 7.05 14.50
CA PRO A 263 13.11 7.15 13.33
C PRO A 263 11.65 7.42 13.70
N GLU A 264 10.91 8.06 12.79
CA GLU A 264 9.47 8.34 12.98
C GLU A 264 8.66 7.04 13.04
N PRO A 265 7.81 6.86 14.08
CA PRO A 265 7.05 5.62 14.25
C PRO A 265 6.17 5.23 13.06
N ASP A 266 5.65 6.18 12.30
CA ASP A 266 4.86 5.91 11.09
C ASP A 266 5.64 5.15 10.02
N LEU A 267 6.97 5.23 10.05
CA LEU A 267 7.85 4.57 9.09
C LEU A 267 8.28 3.16 9.52
N THR A 268 7.73 2.64 10.63
CA THR A 268 8.09 1.32 11.20
C THR A 268 8.07 0.21 10.17
N LEU A 269 7.05 0.20 9.30
CA LEU A 269 6.87 -0.87 8.34
C LEU A 269 7.96 -0.90 7.25
N LEU A 270 8.77 0.17 7.09
CA LEU A 270 9.97 0.11 6.24
C LEU A 270 10.95 -0.99 6.68
N GLY A 271 10.91 -1.39 7.94
CA GLY A 271 11.67 -2.53 8.44
C GLY A 271 11.25 -3.88 7.85
N PHE A 272 10.01 -3.99 7.42
CA PHE A 272 9.43 -5.19 6.79
C PHE A 272 9.38 -5.09 5.26
N PHE A 273 9.69 -3.92 4.69
CA PHE A 273 9.58 -3.73 3.26
C PHE A 273 10.70 -4.48 2.53
N GLU A 274 10.32 -5.44 1.73
CA GLU A 274 11.21 -6.23 0.89
C GLU A 274 10.58 -6.41 -0.49
N ASP A 275 11.42 -6.56 -1.51
CA ASP A 275 10.95 -7.00 -2.81
C ASP A 275 10.54 -8.47 -2.71
N LEU A 276 9.34 -8.79 -3.19
CA LEU A 276 8.77 -10.13 -3.16
C LEU A 276 8.58 -10.65 -4.59
N PRO A 277 9.66 -11.02 -5.31
CA PRO A 277 9.59 -11.37 -6.73
C PRO A 277 8.67 -12.55 -7.02
N ALA A 278 8.52 -13.47 -6.07
CA ALA A 278 7.64 -14.63 -6.20
C ALA A 278 6.17 -14.25 -6.51
N TYR A 279 5.69 -13.09 -6.05
CA TYR A 279 4.35 -12.60 -6.38
C TYR A 279 4.25 -12.17 -7.84
N ALA A 280 5.20 -11.35 -8.30
CA ALA A 280 5.25 -10.89 -9.68
C ALA A 280 5.41 -12.08 -10.65
N GLU A 281 6.26 -13.07 -10.31
CA GLU A 281 6.47 -14.27 -11.11
C GLU A 281 5.19 -15.10 -11.27
N ARG A 282 4.41 -15.27 -10.19
CA ARG A 282 3.12 -15.97 -10.24
C ARG A 282 2.11 -15.23 -11.11
N TRP A 283 2.00 -13.92 -10.93
CA TRP A 283 1.11 -13.08 -11.72
C TRP A 283 1.50 -13.10 -13.20
N ASP A 284 2.79 -12.90 -13.51
CA ASP A 284 3.33 -12.94 -14.87
C ASP A 284 3.09 -14.29 -15.55
N SER A 285 3.01 -15.40 -14.80
CA SER A 285 2.71 -16.71 -15.36
C SER A 285 1.25 -16.83 -15.86
N ILE A 286 0.33 -16.06 -15.30
CA ILE A 286 -1.10 -16.10 -15.62
C ILE A 286 -1.50 -15.06 -16.67
N LEU A 287 -0.85 -13.90 -16.70
CA LEU A 287 -1.19 -12.79 -17.61
C LEU A 287 -1.25 -13.18 -19.09
N PRO A 288 -0.37 -14.05 -19.64
CA PRO A 288 -0.47 -14.47 -21.04
C PRO A 288 -1.66 -15.37 -21.36
N VAL A 289 -2.28 -15.98 -20.33
CA VAL A 289 -3.38 -16.93 -20.47
C VAL A 289 -4.73 -16.26 -20.34
N ARG A 290 -4.86 -15.31 -19.42
CA ARG A 290 -6.10 -14.62 -19.14
C ARG A 290 -5.90 -13.26 -18.47
N HIS A 291 -6.93 -12.43 -18.54
CA HIS A 291 -7.00 -11.20 -17.78
C HIS A 291 -7.14 -11.51 -16.29
N VAL A 292 -6.24 -10.95 -15.46
CA VAL A 292 -6.28 -11.05 -14.00
C VAL A 292 -5.78 -9.73 -13.43
N THR A 293 -6.60 -9.09 -12.58
CA THR A 293 -6.23 -7.86 -11.91
C THR A 293 -5.24 -8.15 -10.78
N GLY A 294 -4.08 -7.48 -10.80
CA GLY A 294 -3.16 -7.46 -9.66
C GLY A 294 -3.59 -6.44 -8.63
N ILE A 295 -3.64 -6.86 -7.37
CA ILE A 295 -3.95 -6.01 -6.21
C ILE A 295 -2.89 -6.20 -5.13
N ALA A 296 -2.78 -5.26 -4.19
CA ALA A 296 -2.00 -5.47 -2.98
C ALA A 296 -2.91 -5.68 -1.78
N GLY A 297 -2.63 -6.72 -1.01
CA GLY A 297 -3.28 -7.05 0.25
C GLY A 297 -2.51 -6.47 1.42
N THR A 298 -3.16 -5.61 2.20
CA THR A 298 -2.57 -5.11 3.45
C THR A 298 -2.74 -6.12 4.55
N ASP A 299 -3.86 -6.84 4.52
CA ASP A 299 -4.21 -7.83 5.52
C ASP A 299 -4.15 -7.19 6.91
N VAL A 300 -4.94 -6.12 7.04
CA VAL A 300 -4.88 -5.22 8.19
C VAL A 300 -5.59 -5.84 9.36
N HIS A 301 -4.84 -6.07 10.45
CA HIS A 301 -5.40 -6.46 11.74
C HIS A 301 -4.53 -5.96 12.92
N GLN A 302 -5.19 -5.71 14.06
CA GLN A 302 -4.61 -5.02 15.22
C GLN A 302 -4.25 -6.00 16.34
N ASN A 303 -3.47 -7.05 16.05
CA ASN A 303 -3.10 -8.10 17.00
C ASN A 303 -1.62 -8.54 16.93
N THR A 304 -0.80 -7.84 16.10
CA THR A 304 0.57 -8.29 15.80
C THR A 304 1.61 -7.55 16.61
N PHE A 305 1.43 -6.24 16.83
CA PHE A 305 2.43 -5.38 17.46
C PHE A 305 1.78 -4.31 18.34
N PRO A 306 1.19 -4.74 19.50
CA PRO A 306 0.38 -3.87 20.36
C PRO A 306 1.20 -2.83 21.14
N SER A 307 2.53 -2.87 21.10
CA SER A 307 3.37 -1.96 21.84
C SER A 307 3.14 -0.51 21.45
N MET A 308 2.91 0.34 22.46
CA MET A 308 2.80 1.78 22.25
C MET A 308 4.16 2.35 21.84
N MET A 309 4.16 3.15 20.79
CA MET A 309 5.35 3.83 20.27
C MET A 309 5.46 5.25 20.86
N ARG A 310 6.58 5.95 20.59
CA ARG A 310 6.88 7.27 21.18
C ARG A 310 5.86 8.35 20.85
N ASP A 311 5.11 8.20 19.77
CA ASP A 311 4.04 9.12 19.35
C ASP A 311 2.67 8.83 20.00
N GLY A 312 2.62 7.85 20.91
CA GLY A 312 1.41 7.49 21.65
C GLY A 312 0.41 6.64 20.87
N GLU A 313 0.81 6.05 19.74
CA GLU A 313 0.01 5.11 18.98
C GLU A 313 0.68 3.73 18.94
N ARG A 314 -0.10 2.66 18.91
CA ARG A 314 0.43 1.29 18.84
C ARG A 314 1.11 1.02 17.47
N GLY A 315 2.06 0.09 17.46
CA GLY A 315 2.87 -0.21 16.28
C GLY A 315 2.06 -0.78 15.10
N ASP A 316 1.02 -1.53 15.40
CA ASP A 316 0.12 -2.18 14.44
C ASP A 316 -1.27 -1.51 14.36
N SER A 317 -1.36 -0.21 14.62
CA SER A 317 -2.64 0.48 14.46
C SER A 317 -3.17 0.33 13.03
N TYR A 318 -4.49 0.21 12.89
CA TYR A 318 -5.14 0.20 11.57
C TYR A 318 -4.65 1.34 10.67
N ARG A 319 -4.50 2.56 11.23
CA ARG A 319 -4.02 3.72 10.48
C ARG A 319 -2.60 3.51 9.92
N ARG A 320 -1.65 2.97 10.71
CA ARG A 320 -0.28 2.73 10.23
C ARG A 320 -0.24 1.69 9.14
N LEU A 321 -0.99 0.60 9.31
CA LEU A 321 -1.06 -0.47 8.33
C LEU A 321 -1.71 0.01 7.03
N MET A 322 -2.81 0.77 7.09
CA MET A 322 -3.50 1.33 5.91
C MET A 322 -2.66 2.36 5.16
N ARG A 323 -1.75 3.09 5.83
CA ARG A 323 -0.84 4.06 5.17
C ARG A 323 0.33 3.44 4.43
N TRP A 324 0.54 2.15 4.54
CA TRP A 324 1.67 1.47 3.93
C TRP A 324 1.61 1.53 2.41
N PHE A 325 0.54 1.06 1.85
CA PHE A 325 0.23 1.15 0.43
C PHE A 325 -1.28 1.19 0.21
N SER A 326 -1.66 1.57 -0.99
CA SER A 326 -3.06 1.59 -1.43
C SER A 326 -3.20 1.01 -2.82
N ASN A 327 -4.40 0.50 -3.10
CA ASN A 327 -4.83 0.23 -4.46
C ASN A 327 -5.49 1.50 -4.99
N ILE A 328 -4.90 2.11 -6.00
CA ILE A 328 -5.43 3.30 -6.65
C ILE A 328 -6.28 2.86 -7.83
N VAL A 329 -7.58 3.16 -7.77
CA VAL A 329 -8.56 2.79 -8.79
C VAL A 329 -8.99 4.03 -9.58
N LEU A 330 -9.02 3.93 -10.91
CA LEU A 330 -9.38 5.04 -11.79
C LEU A 330 -10.87 4.96 -12.15
N LEU A 331 -11.66 5.94 -11.69
CA LEU A 331 -13.10 6.00 -11.88
C LEU A 331 -13.51 7.12 -12.83
N GLY A 332 -14.40 6.82 -13.80
CA GLY A 332 -14.99 7.78 -14.71
C GLY A 332 -16.22 8.53 -14.16
N GLY A 333 -16.53 8.38 -12.88
CA GLY A 333 -17.71 8.98 -12.27
C GLY A 333 -17.67 8.90 -10.74
N GLU A 334 -18.85 8.85 -10.11
CA GLU A 334 -18.97 8.76 -8.66
C GLU A 334 -18.42 7.44 -8.11
N LEU A 335 -17.87 7.51 -6.90
CA LEU A 335 -17.46 6.33 -6.15
C LEU A 335 -18.69 5.62 -5.61
N THR A 336 -19.09 4.53 -6.27
CA THR A 336 -20.14 3.61 -5.83
C THR A 336 -19.58 2.19 -5.73
N PRO A 337 -20.20 1.28 -4.94
CA PRO A 337 -19.75 -0.11 -4.89
C PRO A 337 -19.67 -0.77 -6.28
N GLY A 338 -20.66 -0.50 -7.14
CA GLY A 338 -20.69 -1.06 -8.50
C GLY A 338 -19.58 -0.51 -9.39
N ALA A 339 -19.41 0.83 -9.45
CA ALA A 339 -18.35 1.46 -10.25
C ALA A 339 -16.94 1.03 -9.81
N LEU A 340 -16.75 0.89 -8.49
CA LEU A 340 -15.47 0.43 -7.93
C LEU A 340 -15.16 -1.01 -8.33
N LYS A 341 -16.13 -1.94 -8.16
CA LYS A 341 -15.98 -3.33 -8.57
C LYS A 341 -15.78 -3.47 -10.08
N GLU A 342 -16.50 -2.70 -10.89
CA GLU A 342 -16.31 -2.69 -12.34
C GLU A 342 -14.89 -2.26 -12.74
N ALA A 343 -14.38 -1.17 -12.14
CA ALA A 343 -13.04 -0.68 -12.43
C ALA A 343 -11.95 -1.67 -11.99
N LEU A 344 -12.09 -2.28 -10.80
CA LEU A 344 -11.20 -3.34 -10.32
C LEU A 344 -11.21 -4.56 -11.25
N LYS A 345 -12.39 -5.05 -11.61
CA LYS A 345 -12.54 -6.18 -12.53
C LYS A 345 -11.95 -5.90 -13.91
N ALA A 346 -12.06 -4.66 -14.36
CA ALA A 346 -11.47 -4.23 -15.63
C ALA A 346 -9.95 -4.02 -15.56
N GLY A 347 -9.33 -4.07 -14.36
CA GLY A 347 -7.90 -3.79 -14.19
C GLY A 347 -7.54 -2.31 -14.29
N ARG A 348 -8.50 -1.39 -14.18
CA ARG A 348 -8.25 0.07 -14.16
C ARG A 348 -7.71 0.51 -12.80
N SER A 349 -6.59 -0.04 -12.39
CA SER A 349 -5.97 0.23 -11.09
C SER A 349 -4.47 -0.01 -11.11
N TYR A 350 -3.80 0.54 -10.13
CA TYR A 350 -2.39 0.28 -9.83
C TYR A 350 -2.16 0.28 -8.32
N VAL A 351 -1.09 -0.38 -7.89
CA VAL A 351 -0.63 -0.38 -6.49
C VAL A 351 0.38 0.74 -6.29
N ALA A 352 0.25 1.48 -5.20
CA ALA A 352 1.17 2.55 -4.80
C ALA A 352 1.65 2.35 -3.36
N PHE A 353 2.96 2.24 -3.15
CA PHE A 353 3.58 2.14 -1.82
C PHE A 353 3.77 3.54 -1.23
N GLU A 354 2.69 4.12 -0.73
CA GLU A 354 2.61 5.52 -0.33
C GLU A 354 3.44 5.89 0.89
N ILE A 355 3.87 4.90 1.68
CA ILE A 355 4.84 5.12 2.77
C ILE A 355 6.19 5.67 2.25
N LEU A 356 6.53 5.38 1.00
CA LEU A 356 7.72 5.90 0.33
C LEU A 356 7.52 7.29 -0.28
N GLY A 357 6.32 7.86 -0.13
CA GLY A 357 5.86 9.12 -0.72
C GLY A 357 4.65 8.88 -1.62
N VAL A 358 3.64 9.77 -1.53
CA VAL A 358 2.43 9.68 -2.35
C VAL A 358 2.78 9.96 -3.82
N PRO A 359 2.57 8.99 -4.75
CA PRO A 359 2.88 9.20 -6.15
C PRO A 359 1.81 10.04 -6.84
N VAL A 360 2.21 11.12 -7.50
CA VAL A 360 1.31 11.93 -8.33
C VAL A 360 1.82 11.99 -9.77
N GLY A 361 0.88 11.96 -10.71
CA GLY A 361 1.19 12.01 -12.13
C GLY A 361 1.63 10.69 -12.74
N PHE A 362 1.45 9.55 -12.04
CA PHE A 362 1.60 8.24 -12.68
C PHE A 362 0.55 8.08 -13.77
N ASP A 363 0.97 7.64 -14.94
CA ASP A 363 0.08 7.37 -16.07
C ASP A 363 0.57 6.16 -16.88
N PHE A 364 -0.37 5.27 -17.24
CA PHE A 364 -0.12 4.16 -18.14
C PHE A 364 -1.38 3.86 -18.95
N HIS A 365 -1.28 4.02 -20.27
CA HIS A 365 -2.37 3.76 -21.21
C HIS A 365 -1.81 3.40 -22.58
N ALA A 366 -2.68 2.97 -23.49
CA ALA A 366 -2.34 2.84 -24.89
C ALA A 366 -3.15 3.83 -25.74
N GLU A 367 -2.54 4.31 -26.81
CA GLU A 367 -3.19 5.12 -27.84
C GLU A 367 -3.30 4.31 -29.14
N GLN A 368 -4.51 4.21 -29.70
CA GLN A 368 -4.76 3.47 -30.91
C GLN A 368 -5.92 4.06 -31.70
N GLY A 369 -5.67 4.44 -32.95
CA GLY A 369 -6.72 4.94 -33.85
C GLY A 369 -7.46 6.17 -33.33
N GLY A 370 -6.82 7.00 -32.52
CA GLY A 370 -7.43 8.17 -31.88
C GLY A 370 -8.24 7.85 -30.62
N SER A 371 -8.20 6.61 -30.13
CA SER A 371 -8.83 6.16 -28.88
C SER A 371 -7.78 5.83 -27.85
N THR A 372 -8.13 6.03 -26.58
CA THR A 372 -7.32 5.64 -25.41
C THR A 372 -7.80 4.30 -24.87
N ILE A 373 -6.86 3.44 -24.50
CA ILE A 373 -7.10 2.15 -23.86
C ILE A 373 -6.41 2.20 -22.50
N GLU A 374 -7.20 2.08 -21.45
CA GLU A 374 -6.72 2.13 -20.07
C GLU A 374 -6.09 0.80 -19.63
N MET A 375 -5.40 0.82 -18.48
CA MET A 375 -4.94 -0.39 -17.79
C MET A 375 -6.06 -1.45 -17.73
N GLY A 376 -5.72 -2.70 -17.92
CA GLY A 376 -6.62 -3.83 -18.05
C GLY A 376 -7.21 -4.01 -19.46
N GLY A 377 -7.12 -3.01 -20.32
CA GLY A 377 -7.67 -3.04 -21.68
C GLY A 377 -6.81 -3.82 -22.68
N ARG A 378 -7.36 -3.96 -23.90
CA ARG A 378 -6.71 -4.64 -25.03
C ARG A 378 -6.45 -3.65 -26.17
N ALA A 379 -5.20 -3.59 -26.60
CA ALA A 379 -4.76 -2.90 -27.80
C ALA A 379 -4.40 -3.92 -28.88
N THR A 380 -4.49 -3.55 -30.16
CA THR A 380 -3.94 -4.35 -31.25
C THR A 380 -2.52 -3.89 -31.57
N ALA A 381 -1.74 -4.72 -32.24
CA ALA A 381 -0.41 -4.34 -32.69
C ALA A 381 -0.45 -3.04 -33.52
N GLY A 382 0.56 -2.18 -33.36
CA GLY A 382 0.63 -0.87 -33.99
C GLY A 382 0.05 0.29 -33.18
N GLY A 383 -0.47 0.04 -31.97
CA GLY A 383 -0.76 1.07 -30.98
C GLY A 383 0.50 1.56 -30.27
N THR A 384 0.43 2.71 -29.61
CA THR A 384 1.50 3.26 -28.79
C THR A 384 1.18 3.05 -27.32
N LEU A 385 2.06 2.38 -26.57
CA LEU A 385 1.99 2.32 -25.12
C LEU A 385 2.67 3.54 -24.53
N VAL A 386 1.95 4.27 -23.70
CA VAL A 386 2.39 5.50 -23.05
C VAL A 386 2.55 5.24 -21.56
N ALA A 387 3.75 5.48 -21.01
CA ALA A 387 3.99 5.39 -19.58
C ALA A 387 4.72 6.64 -19.07
N ARG A 388 4.27 7.17 -17.93
CA ARG A 388 4.84 8.34 -17.26
C ARG A 388 5.09 8.01 -15.79
N ALA A 389 6.32 8.20 -15.35
CA ALA A 389 6.68 8.01 -13.96
C ALA A 389 6.06 9.12 -13.10
N PRO A 390 5.60 8.80 -11.88
CA PRO A 390 5.10 9.80 -10.95
C PRO A 390 6.25 10.59 -10.32
N VAL A 391 5.87 11.67 -9.63
CA VAL A 391 6.73 12.37 -8.68
C VAL A 391 6.14 12.24 -7.27
N VAL A 392 6.96 12.45 -6.23
CA VAL A 392 6.47 12.50 -4.85
C VAL A 392 5.66 13.78 -4.65
N LEU A 393 4.46 13.66 -4.08
CA LEU A 393 3.62 14.80 -3.74
C LEU A 393 4.29 15.67 -2.67
N ASP A 394 4.42 16.98 -2.94
CA ASP A 394 4.92 18.00 -2.01
C ASP A 394 6.14 17.56 -1.18
N PRO A 395 7.24 17.11 -1.78
CA PRO A 395 8.42 16.71 -1.04
C PRO A 395 8.99 17.93 -0.27
N ASP A 396 9.60 17.66 0.90
CA ASP A 396 10.27 18.73 1.65
C ASP A 396 11.38 19.36 0.78
N PRO A 397 11.34 20.66 0.48
CA PRO A 397 12.36 21.33 -0.33
C PRO A 397 13.75 21.35 0.31
N ALA A 398 13.85 21.12 1.63
CA ALA A 398 15.12 20.99 2.34
C ALA A 398 15.71 19.57 2.26
N ALA A 399 14.90 18.57 1.89
CA ALA A 399 15.35 17.19 1.79
C ALA A 399 16.00 16.89 0.42
N THR A 400 16.88 15.90 0.40
CA THR A 400 17.44 15.39 -0.86
C THR A 400 16.31 14.76 -1.69
N PRO A 401 16.16 15.14 -2.97
CA PRO A 401 15.15 14.53 -3.83
C PRO A 401 15.30 13.01 -3.94
N PRO A 402 14.19 12.25 -4.09
CA PRO A 402 14.27 10.82 -4.35
C PRO A 402 14.88 10.53 -5.72
N ALA A 403 15.51 9.37 -5.86
CA ALA A 403 15.86 8.84 -7.18
C ALA A 403 14.73 7.91 -7.64
N ILE A 404 14.26 8.10 -8.87
CA ILE A 404 13.12 7.36 -9.44
C ILE A 404 13.58 6.69 -10.74
N THR A 405 13.18 5.44 -10.93
CA THR A 405 13.36 4.69 -12.18
C THR A 405 12.04 4.04 -12.58
N MET A 406 11.79 3.88 -13.87
CA MET A 406 10.58 3.23 -14.37
C MET A 406 10.95 2.26 -15.49
N ARG A 407 10.34 1.07 -15.46
CA ARG A 407 10.45 0.03 -16.48
C ARG A 407 9.07 -0.38 -16.98
N LEU A 408 8.98 -0.50 -18.28
CA LEU A 408 7.85 -1.16 -18.95
C LEU A 408 8.27 -2.59 -19.25
N TYR A 409 7.58 -3.54 -18.64
CA TYR A 409 7.79 -4.97 -18.85
C TYR A 409 6.82 -5.51 -19.89
N ARG A 410 7.29 -6.43 -20.72
CA ARG A 410 6.46 -7.27 -21.57
C ARG A 410 6.46 -8.69 -21.04
N VAL A 411 5.27 -9.23 -20.81
CA VAL A 411 5.04 -10.57 -20.29
C VAL A 411 4.43 -11.42 -21.40
N THR A 412 5.06 -12.55 -21.66
CA THR A 412 4.61 -13.59 -22.60
C THR A 412 4.72 -14.95 -21.94
N ALA A 413 4.25 -16.01 -22.56
CA ALA A 413 4.32 -17.35 -21.99
C ALA A 413 5.78 -17.71 -21.60
N GLY A 414 6.02 -17.85 -20.29
CA GLY A 414 7.30 -18.25 -19.74
C GLY A 414 8.40 -17.19 -19.78
N LYS A 415 8.10 -15.91 -20.13
CA LYS A 415 9.11 -14.86 -20.23
C LYS A 415 8.57 -13.49 -19.84
N THR A 416 9.28 -12.84 -18.92
CA THR A 416 9.12 -11.41 -18.62
C THR A 416 10.41 -10.69 -19.05
N GLU A 417 10.30 -9.66 -19.86
CA GLU A 417 11.45 -8.87 -20.37
C GLU A 417 11.18 -7.38 -20.27
N THR A 418 12.22 -6.60 -20.09
CA THR A 418 12.14 -5.14 -20.14
C THR A 418 11.93 -4.73 -21.61
N ALA A 419 10.77 -4.14 -21.90
CA ALA A 419 10.45 -3.61 -23.23
C ALA A 419 10.98 -2.18 -23.43
N ALA A 420 10.96 -1.36 -22.35
CA ALA A 420 11.51 -0.02 -22.36
C ALA A 420 11.84 0.45 -20.93
N GLU A 421 12.74 1.42 -20.81
CA GLU A 421 13.11 2.10 -19.56
C GLU A 421 13.12 3.62 -19.75
N GLY A 422 12.81 4.37 -18.69
CA GLY A 422 12.84 5.84 -18.70
C GLY A 422 11.66 6.41 -17.93
N LEU A 423 11.78 7.67 -17.49
CA LEU A 423 10.70 8.34 -16.74
C LEU A 423 9.51 8.74 -17.65
N SER A 424 9.71 8.72 -18.95
CA SER A 424 8.67 8.95 -19.97
C SER A 424 8.95 7.98 -21.12
N VAL A 425 8.01 7.10 -21.41
CA VAL A 425 8.11 6.05 -22.43
C VAL A 425 6.91 6.18 -23.36
N ASP A 426 7.19 6.22 -24.67
CA ASP A 426 6.24 6.08 -25.76
C ASP A 426 6.73 4.92 -26.63
N LEU A 427 6.22 3.72 -26.38
CA LEU A 427 6.59 2.52 -27.13
C LEU A 427 5.61 2.32 -28.28
N THR A 428 6.06 2.66 -29.49
CA THR A 428 5.33 2.40 -30.74
C THR A 428 5.54 0.95 -31.21
N ASP A 429 4.61 0.45 -31.99
CA ASP A 429 4.68 -0.89 -32.58
C ASP A 429 4.93 -2.01 -31.57
N ALA A 430 4.26 -1.91 -30.41
CA ALA A 430 4.36 -2.90 -29.34
C ALA A 430 3.99 -4.30 -29.87
N ALA A 431 4.86 -5.28 -29.67
CA ALA A 431 4.61 -6.67 -30.05
C ALA A 431 3.57 -7.33 -29.11
N PRO A 432 2.85 -8.40 -29.56
CA PRO A 432 1.87 -9.08 -28.72
C PRO A 432 2.42 -9.52 -27.36
N GLY A 433 1.63 -9.31 -26.28
CA GLY A 433 1.97 -9.65 -24.91
C GLY A 433 1.18 -8.81 -23.89
N ALA A 434 1.31 -9.11 -22.62
CA ALA A 434 0.81 -8.25 -21.54
C ALA A 434 1.92 -7.27 -21.12
N TYR A 435 1.60 -5.99 -21.04
CA TYR A 435 2.56 -4.94 -20.68
C TYR A 435 2.18 -4.32 -19.34
N ARG A 436 3.13 -4.27 -18.41
CA ARG A 436 2.94 -3.65 -17.11
C ARG A 436 4.13 -2.75 -16.75
N VAL A 437 3.86 -1.74 -15.92
CA VAL A 437 4.86 -0.77 -15.49
C VAL A 437 5.24 -1.05 -14.04
N GLU A 438 6.53 -1.01 -13.74
CA GLU A 438 7.06 -0.88 -12.39
C GLU A 438 7.83 0.42 -12.26
N VAL A 439 7.53 1.16 -11.20
CA VAL A 439 8.30 2.33 -10.79
C VAL A 439 9.01 2.01 -9.48
N ARG A 440 10.29 2.30 -9.43
CA ARG A 440 11.11 2.14 -8.22
C ARG A 440 11.56 3.49 -7.71
N ILE A 441 11.78 3.58 -6.40
CA ILE A 441 12.21 4.80 -5.73
C ILE A 441 13.32 4.50 -4.72
N THR A 442 14.37 5.33 -4.71
CA THR A 442 15.25 5.43 -3.55
C THR A 442 14.84 6.66 -2.76
N PRO A 443 14.19 6.51 -1.59
CA PRO A 443 13.46 7.60 -0.93
C PRO A 443 14.38 8.49 -0.08
N HIS A 444 15.36 9.15 -0.70
CA HIS A 444 16.31 10.04 -0.02
C HIS A 444 15.62 11.16 0.79
N HIS A 445 14.45 11.60 0.37
CA HIS A 445 13.65 12.62 1.04
C HIS A 445 13.13 12.19 2.42
N LEU A 446 13.11 10.88 2.72
CA LEU A 446 12.75 10.36 4.04
C LEU A 446 13.90 10.38 5.05
N ARG A 447 15.14 10.68 4.62
CA ARG A 447 16.31 10.68 5.49
C ARG A 447 16.14 11.49 6.79
N PRO A 448 15.56 12.70 6.79
CA PRO A 448 15.37 13.48 8.01
C PRO A 448 14.49 12.80 9.07
N TYR A 449 13.64 11.85 8.65
CA TYR A 449 12.64 11.17 9.47
C TYR A 449 13.06 9.77 9.91
N LEU A 450 14.22 9.29 9.47
CA LEU A 450 14.72 7.93 9.73
C LEU A 450 15.81 7.86 10.81
N GLY A 451 16.11 9.02 11.43
CA GLY A 451 17.08 9.09 12.53
C GLY A 451 18.47 8.57 12.15
N TYR A 452 19.15 7.99 13.13
CA TYR A 452 20.54 7.54 13.00
C TYR A 452 20.74 6.30 12.12
N ASP A 453 19.66 5.53 11.82
CA ASP A 453 19.73 4.31 10.98
C ASP A 453 19.20 4.53 9.55
N ALA A 454 19.14 5.77 9.08
CA ALA A 454 18.53 6.13 7.80
C ALA A 454 19.06 5.31 6.60
N ASP A 455 20.36 5.03 6.56
CA ASP A 455 20.98 4.27 5.45
C ASP A 455 20.46 2.83 5.32
N ARG A 456 19.93 2.27 6.40
CA ARG A 456 19.33 0.94 6.40
C ARG A 456 18.03 0.89 5.58
N TYR A 457 17.27 1.98 5.56
CA TYR A 457 15.93 2.04 4.99
C TYR A 457 15.89 2.76 3.64
N ILE A 458 16.92 3.61 3.35
CA ILE A 458 17.03 4.31 2.07
C ILE A 458 17.69 3.37 1.06
N ARG A 459 16.86 2.61 0.36
CA ARG A 459 17.28 1.65 -0.68
C ARG A 459 16.36 1.74 -1.87
N ASP A 460 16.81 1.25 -3.01
CA ASP A 460 15.98 1.09 -4.20
C ASP A 460 14.81 0.13 -3.86
N SER A 461 13.59 0.62 -3.96
CA SER A 461 12.38 -0.06 -3.51
C SER A 461 11.28 0.07 -4.54
N LEU A 462 10.43 -0.94 -4.63
CA LEU A 462 9.22 -0.88 -5.43
C LEU A 462 8.30 0.23 -4.93
N TRP A 463 7.80 1.08 -5.84
CA TRP A 463 6.95 2.21 -5.49
C TRP A 463 5.57 2.18 -6.15
N VAL A 464 5.52 1.84 -7.45
CA VAL A 464 4.25 1.67 -8.17
C VAL A 464 4.31 0.43 -9.04
N ILE A 465 3.22 -0.35 -9.07
CA ILE A 465 3.00 -1.44 -10.03
C ILE A 465 1.66 -1.21 -10.72
N SER A 466 1.66 -1.11 -12.05
CA SER A 466 0.43 -1.00 -12.82
C SER A 466 -0.21 -2.36 -13.09
N ASN A 467 -1.51 -2.39 -13.26
CA ASN A 467 -2.16 -3.45 -14.01
C ASN A 467 -1.76 -3.41 -15.49
N PRO A 468 -1.82 -4.55 -16.21
CA PRO A 468 -1.30 -4.62 -17.57
C PRO A 468 -2.26 -4.03 -18.62
N ILE A 469 -1.68 -3.68 -19.77
CA ILE A 469 -2.39 -3.53 -21.04
C ILE A 469 -2.00 -4.71 -21.91
N TYR A 470 -2.97 -5.35 -22.53
CA TYR A 470 -2.76 -6.51 -23.40
C TYR A 470 -2.66 -6.05 -24.86
N VAL A 471 -1.61 -6.44 -25.55
CA VAL A 471 -1.43 -6.20 -27.00
C VAL A 471 -1.61 -7.53 -27.70
N ASP A 472 -2.59 -7.60 -28.64
CA ASP A 472 -2.94 -8.79 -29.44
C ASP A 472 -2.26 -8.80 -30.81
#